data_7a3f7f486fce5caf5f7fcc9267545c1c
#
_entry.id   7a3f7f486fce5caf5f7fcc9267545c1c
#
_cell.length_a   1.000
_cell.length_b   1.000
_cell.length_c   1.000
_cell.angle_alpha   90.00
_cell.angle_beta   90.00
_cell.angle_gamma   90.00
#
_symmetry.space_group_name_H-M   'P 1'
#
loop_
_entity.id
_entity.type
_entity.pdbx_description
1 polymer ?
#
loop_
_entity_poly.entity_id
_entity_poly.type
_entity_poly.pdbx_seq_one_letter_code
_entity_poly.pdbx_strand_id
1 'polypeptide(L)'
;DAFDADFDVSGWTDVSIPHTWNAKDAEDEIPGYFRGKGWYRKAVIVEELIAGQRVYLCFEGANQETNVFVNGKLVGNHKGGYSAFTFDVTDYVHTGCNLVAVSVDNSYNPDIAPLSADFTFFGGLYRDVYLVYTSPVQLSTTHYASSGVYLKTVGITDAQAEVCAKTFLSNALKSNQALILETEILDADGNRVALSAKKVNVKAGEKNVAFEALMTIAQPKRWDVDSPYLY
;
A
#
# COMPACT_ATOMS: atom_id res chain seq x y z
N ASP A 1 -15.24 -20.42 -11.32
CA ASP A 1 -15.36 -19.04 -10.81
C ASP A 1 -14.44 -18.09 -11.57
N ALA A 2 -14.70 -16.77 -11.50
CA ALA A 2 -13.94 -15.76 -12.23
C ALA A 2 -12.43 -15.67 -11.85
N PHE A 3 -12.00 -16.32 -10.80
CA PHE A 3 -10.58 -16.45 -10.43
C PHE A 3 -9.91 -17.71 -11.00
N ASP A 4 -10.66 -18.63 -11.59
CA ASP A 4 -10.11 -19.86 -12.18
C ASP A 4 -9.44 -19.55 -13.53
N ALA A 5 -8.32 -20.22 -13.82
CA ALA A 5 -7.57 -19.98 -15.05
C ALA A 5 -8.40 -20.24 -16.31
N ASP A 6 -9.24 -21.27 -16.27
CA ASP A 6 -10.08 -21.73 -17.40
C ASP A 6 -11.40 -20.97 -17.54
N PHE A 7 -11.65 -19.97 -16.69
CA PHE A 7 -12.88 -19.19 -16.77
C PHE A 7 -12.95 -18.40 -18.08
N ASP A 8 -14.07 -18.51 -18.79
CA ASP A 8 -14.31 -17.80 -20.05
C ASP A 8 -14.52 -16.30 -19.80
N VAL A 9 -13.62 -15.49 -20.34
CA VAL A 9 -13.66 -14.03 -20.29
C VAL A 9 -13.97 -13.38 -21.64
N SER A 10 -14.43 -14.14 -22.63
CA SER A 10 -14.69 -13.65 -23.98
C SER A 10 -15.71 -12.51 -24.03
N GLY A 11 -16.62 -12.45 -23.03
CA GLY A 11 -17.61 -11.37 -22.88
C GLY A 11 -17.13 -10.21 -22.01
N TRP A 12 -15.87 -10.20 -21.57
CA TRP A 12 -15.36 -9.12 -20.71
C TRP A 12 -14.84 -7.95 -21.53
N THR A 13 -14.84 -6.77 -20.91
CA THR A 13 -14.33 -5.54 -21.50
C THR A 13 -12.92 -5.26 -21.00
N ASP A 14 -12.02 -4.88 -21.89
CA ASP A 14 -10.70 -4.39 -21.53
C ASP A 14 -10.82 -2.99 -20.91
N VAL A 15 -10.19 -2.83 -19.73
CA VAL A 15 -10.16 -1.55 -19.02
C VAL A 15 -8.74 -1.21 -18.57
N SER A 16 -8.47 0.08 -18.48
CA SER A 16 -7.27 0.59 -17.82
C SER A 16 -7.60 1.00 -16.39
N ILE A 17 -6.71 0.75 -15.44
CA ILE A 17 -6.80 1.31 -14.10
C ILE A 17 -6.04 2.66 -14.03
N PRO A 18 -6.52 3.61 -13.22
CA PRO A 18 -7.73 3.60 -12.36
C PRO A 18 -9.03 3.42 -13.14
N HIS A 19 -9.95 2.60 -12.60
CA HIS A 19 -11.24 2.30 -13.23
C HIS A 19 -12.37 2.24 -12.21
N THR A 20 -13.51 2.79 -12.59
CA THR A 20 -14.78 2.60 -11.89
C THR A 20 -15.89 2.28 -12.89
N TRP A 21 -16.77 1.35 -12.55
CA TRP A 21 -17.97 1.08 -13.35
C TRP A 21 -19.05 2.16 -13.18
N ASN A 22 -18.90 3.04 -12.17
CA ASN A 22 -19.85 4.13 -11.92
C ASN A 22 -19.42 5.46 -12.58
N ALA A 23 -18.56 5.42 -13.61
CA ALA A 23 -18.06 6.65 -14.23
C ALA A 23 -19.15 7.50 -14.90
N LYS A 24 -20.26 6.85 -15.30
CA LYS A 24 -21.32 7.51 -16.08
C LYS A 24 -22.73 7.21 -15.55
N ASP A 25 -22.92 6.14 -14.80
CA ASP A 25 -24.24 5.67 -14.38
C ASP A 25 -24.93 6.57 -13.33
N ALA A 26 -24.19 7.48 -12.72
CA ALA A 26 -24.75 8.52 -11.86
C ALA A 26 -25.31 9.73 -12.66
N GLU A 27 -25.02 9.80 -13.95
CA GLU A 27 -25.40 10.91 -14.86
C GLU A 27 -26.35 10.44 -15.98
N ASP A 28 -26.70 9.16 -16.02
CA ASP A 28 -27.66 8.61 -16.95
C ASP A 28 -29.11 8.93 -16.51
N GLU A 29 -30.10 8.58 -17.34
CA GLU A 29 -31.52 8.83 -17.06
C GLU A 29 -32.12 7.81 -16.07
N ILE A 30 -31.33 6.85 -15.57
CA ILE A 30 -31.75 5.80 -14.64
C ILE A 30 -31.52 6.28 -13.20
N PRO A 31 -32.53 6.31 -12.33
CA PRO A 31 -32.36 6.76 -10.95
C PRO A 31 -31.36 5.87 -10.16
N GLY A 32 -30.34 6.51 -9.57
CA GLY A 32 -29.33 5.84 -8.75
C GLY A 32 -28.06 5.53 -9.54
N TYR A 33 -27.30 4.56 -9.04
CA TYR A 33 -26.09 4.05 -9.67
C TYR A 33 -25.87 2.59 -9.30
N PHE A 34 -25.14 1.83 -10.11
CA PHE A 34 -24.94 0.41 -9.88
C PHE A 34 -24.12 0.16 -8.60
N ARG A 35 -24.66 -0.68 -7.74
CA ARG A 35 -23.97 -1.20 -6.56
C ARG A 35 -24.00 -2.73 -6.61
N GLY A 36 -22.81 -3.33 -6.56
CA GLY A 36 -22.67 -4.76 -6.69
C GLY A 36 -21.22 -5.18 -6.89
N LYS A 37 -21.04 -6.46 -7.23
CA LYS A 37 -19.73 -7.07 -7.40
C LYS A 37 -19.28 -6.99 -8.85
N GLY A 38 -18.08 -6.44 -9.05
CA GLY A 38 -17.33 -6.48 -10.30
C GLY A 38 -16.07 -7.34 -10.17
N TRP A 39 -15.58 -7.88 -11.29
CA TRP A 39 -14.36 -8.66 -11.35
C TRP A 39 -13.35 -8.03 -12.31
N TYR A 40 -12.09 -8.08 -11.91
CA TYR A 40 -10.94 -7.72 -12.73
C TYR A 40 -10.01 -8.92 -12.86
N ARG A 41 -9.41 -9.08 -14.04
CA ARG A 41 -8.39 -10.10 -14.29
C ARG A 41 -7.24 -9.51 -15.07
N LYS A 42 -6.02 -9.91 -14.74
CA LYS A 42 -4.83 -9.51 -15.45
C LYS A 42 -3.79 -10.61 -15.43
N ALA A 43 -3.26 -10.93 -16.60
CA ALA A 43 -2.01 -11.67 -16.70
C ALA A 43 -0.85 -10.73 -16.36
N VAL A 44 -0.02 -11.11 -15.40
CA VAL A 44 1.12 -10.34 -14.92
C VAL A 44 2.38 -11.16 -15.09
N ILE A 45 3.38 -10.60 -15.75
CA ILE A 45 4.69 -11.25 -15.89
C ILE A 45 5.53 -10.89 -14.66
N VAL A 46 5.92 -11.91 -13.92
CA VAL A 46 6.91 -11.82 -12.85
C VAL A 46 8.25 -12.25 -13.44
N GLU A 47 9.23 -11.34 -13.39
CA GLU A 47 10.59 -11.64 -13.83
C GLU A 47 11.27 -12.65 -12.90
N GLU A 48 12.50 -13.02 -13.20
CA GLU A 48 13.23 -13.96 -12.36
C GLU A 48 13.34 -13.47 -10.92
N LEU A 49 12.82 -14.27 -10.00
CA LEU A 49 12.87 -13.94 -8.57
C LEU A 49 14.24 -14.28 -7.99
N ILE A 50 14.90 -13.31 -7.42
CA ILE A 50 16.14 -13.53 -6.67
C ILE A 50 15.83 -14.30 -5.38
N ALA A 51 16.69 -15.24 -5.03
CA ALA A 51 16.50 -16.08 -3.83
C ALA A 51 16.25 -15.23 -2.56
N GLY A 52 15.12 -15.48 -1.91
CA GLY A 52 14.69 -14.75 -0.72
C GLY A 52 13.97 -13.43 -0.97
N GLN A 53 13.89 -12.97 -2.22
CA GLN A 53 13.11 -11.78 -2.59
C GLN A 53 11.63 -11.95 -2.20
N ARG A 54 11.01 -10.86 -1.76
CA ARG A 54 9.58 -10.81 -1.44
C ARG A 54 8.84 -10.02 -2.52
N VAL A 55 7.62 -10.45 -2.79
CA VAL A 55 6.72 -9.78 -3.76
C VAL A 55 5.44 -9.39 -3.06
N TYR A 56 5.08 -8.13 -3.19
CA TYR A 56 3.87 -7.58 -2.62
C TYR A 56 2.97 -7.04 -3.72
N LEU A 57 1.68 -7.30 -3.63
CA LEU A 57 0.65 -6.70 -4.47
C LEU A 57 -0.02 -5.59 -3.68
N CYS A 58 0.17 -4.35 -4.15
CA CYS A 58 -0.24 -3.13 -3.48
C CYS A 58 -1.42 -2.51 -4.20
N PHE A 59 -2.43 -2.09 -3.45
CA PHE A 59 -3.60 -1.37 -3.90
C PHE A 59 -3.65 -0.03 -3.18
N GLU A 60 -3.72 1.07 -3.91
CA GLU A 60 -3.87 2.39 -3.30
C GLU A 60 -5.32 2.68 -2.86
N GLY A 61 -6.26 1.92 -3.38
CA GLY A 61 -7.66 1.92 -2.97
C GLY A 61 -8.55 1.14 -3.92
N ALA A 62 -9.56 0.48 -3.34
CA ALA A 62 -10.63 -0.21 -4.08
C ALA A 62 -11.91 -0.12 -3.25
N ASN A 63 -13.03 0.16 -3.85
CA ASN A 63 -14.28 0.37 -3.10
C ASN A 63 -15.29 -0.73 -3.38
N GLN A 64 -15.69 -1.46 -2.32
CA GLN A 64 -15.31 -1.28 -0.91
C GLN A 64 -14.91 -2.60 -0.25
N GLU A 65 -15.41 -3.74 -0.69
CA GLU A 65 -14.99 -5.07 -0.23
C GLU A 65 -14.24 -5.78 -1.34
N THR A 66 -12.97 -6.08 -1.12
CA THR A 66 -12.06 -6.58 -2.15
C THR A 66 -11.53 -7.96 -1.77
N ASN A 67 -11.66 -8.94 -2.67
CA ASN A 67 -10.97 -10.22 -2.56
C ASN A 67 -9.93 -10.33 -3.66
N VAL A 68 -8.73 -10.76 -3.30
CA VAL A 68 -7.60 -10.89 -4.20
C VAL A 68 -7.19 -12.35 -4.34
N PHE A 69 -7.06 -12.78 -5.59
CA PHE A 69 -6.64 -14.13 -5.95
C PHE A 69 -5.40 -14.06 -6.84
N VAL A 70 -4.46 -14.96 -6.62
CA VAL A 70 -3.31 -15.14 -7.49
C VAL A 70 -3.22 -16.62 -7.87
N ASN A 71 -3.18 -16.90 -9.18
CA ASN A 71 -3.14 -18.26 -9.73
C ASN A 71 -4.25 -19.17 -9.15
N GLY A 72 -5.47 -18.65 -9.05
CA GLY A 72 -6.65 -19.36 -8.56
C GLY A 72 -6.74 -19.49 -7.03
N LYS A 73 -5.77 -18.99 -6.27
CA LYS A 73 -5.74 -19.09 -4.81
C LYS A 73 -6.08 -17.75 -4.16
N LEU A 74 -6.97 -17.77 -3.17
CA LEU A 74 -7.28 -16.59 -2.38
C LEU A 74 -6.04 -16.16 -1.57
N VAL A 75 -5.60 -14.93 -1.81
CA VAL A 75 -4.50 -14.28 -1.08
C VAL A 75 -5.01 -13.59 0.17
N GLY A 76 -6.11 -12.86 0.04
CA GLY A 76 -6.70 -12.13 1.14
C GLY A 76 -7.93 -11.31 0.78
N ASN A 77 -8.51 -10.71 1.80
CA ASN A 77 -9.66 -9.82 1.73
C ASN A 77 -9.33 -8.47 2.38
N HIS A 78 -9.85 -7.39 1.81
CA HIS A 78 -9.81 -6.05 2.41
C HIS A 78 -11.23 -5.48 2.47
N LYS A 79 -11.54 -4.82 3.60
CA LYS A 79 -12.79 -4.08 3.82
C LYS A 79 -12.49 -2.63 4.10
N GLY A 80 -13.11 -1.75 3.33
CA GLY A 80 -12.92 -0.31 3.39
C GLY A 80 -12.57 0.26 2.02
N GLY A 81 -13.27 1.34 1.62
CA GLY A 81 -13.21 1.84 0.25
C GLY A 81 -12.05 2.81 -0.01
N TYR A 82 -11.40 3.37 1.03
CA TYR A 82 -10.60 4.59 0.86
C TYR A 82 -9.16 4.47 1.37
N SER A 83 -8.82 3.38 2.03
CA SER A 83 -7.45 3.12 2.49
C SER A 83 -6.68 2.22 1.52
N ALA A 84 -5.37 2.44 1.44
CA ALA A 84 -4.48 1.50 0.76
C ALA A 84 -4.38 0.17 1.53
N PHE A 85 -4.10 -0.91 0.81
CA PHE A 85 -3.84 -2.22 1.38
C PHE A 85 -2.82 -2.99 0.55
N THR A 86 -2.11 -3.90 1.20
CA THR A 86 -1.01 -4.65 0.59
C THR A 86 -1.06 -6.10 1.04
N PHE A 87 -0.89 -7.01 0.10
CA PHE A 87 -0.76 -8.44 0.35
C PHE A 87 0.63 -8.94 -0.05
N ASP A 88 1.22 -9.78 0.80
CA ASP A 88 2.40 -10.55 0.46
C ASP A 88 1.98 -11.71 -0.46
N VAL A 89 2.38 -11.65 -1.71
CA VAL A 89 2.03 -12.64 -2.73
C VAL A 89 3.19 -13.56 -3.08
N THR A 90 4.30 -13.50 -2.35
CA THR A 90 5.53 -14.24 -2.65
C THR A 90 5.30 -15.73 -2.85
N ASP A 91 4.48 -16.35 -2.00
CA ASP A 91 4.22 -17.80 -2.04
C ASP A 91 3.12 -18.17 -3.06
N TYR A 92 2.55 -17.20 -3.75
CA TYR A 92 1.48 -17.37 -4.73
C TYR A 92 1.95 -17.14 -6.18
N VAL A 93 3.06 -16.42 -6.37
CA VAL A 93 3.63 -16.10 -7.68
C VAL A 93 4.79 -17.04 -8.05
N HIS A 94 5.04 -17.17 -9.34
CA HIS A 94 6.21 -17.84 -9.90
C HIS A 94 6.79 -17.01 -11.04
N THR A 95 8.02 -17.27 -11.42
CA THR A 95 8.63 -16.69 -12.63
C THR A 95 7.78 -16.96 -13.86
N GLY A 96 7.54 -15.94 -14.67
CA GLY A 96 6.71 -16.01 -15.87
C GLY A 96 5.31 -15.44 -15.65
N CYS A 97 4.34 -15.98 -16.38
CA CYS A 97 2.97 -15.47 -16.40
C CYS A 97 2.18 -15.92 -15.17
N ASN A 98 1.61 -14.98 -14.45
CA ASN A 98 0.74 -15.21 -13.30
C ASN A 98 -0.61 -14.56 -13.55
N LEU A 99 -1.70 -15.20 -13.12
CA LEU A 99 -3.03 -14.64 -13.18
C LEU A 99 -3.37 -13.96 -11.85
N VAL A 100 -3.63 -12.68 -11.89
CA VAL A 100 -4.22 -11.93 -10.79
C VAL A 100 -5.70 -11.73 -11.09
N ALA A 101 -6.58 -12.15 -10.17
CA ALA A 101 -8.01 -11.88 -10.23
C ALA A 101 -8.46 -11.15 -8.97
N VAL A 102 -9.29 -10.13 -9.15
CA VAL A 102 -9.75 -9.27 -8.06
C VAL A 102 -11.26 -9.09 -8.17
N SER A 103 -12.00 -9.45 -7.12
CA SER A 103 -13.39 -9.04 -7.00
C SER A 103 -13.48 -7.80 -6.12
N VAL A 104 -14.27 -6.83 -6.55
CA VAL A 104 -14.59 -5.63 -5.77
C VAL A 104 -16.11 -5.53 -5.70
N ASP A 105 -16.65 -5.25 -4.51
CA ASP A 105 -18.10 -5.14 -4.28
C ASP A 105 -18.38 -3.82 -3.57
N ASN A 106 -19.18 -2.93 -4.19
CA ASN A 106 -19.61 -1.66 -3.59
C ASN A 106 -21.07 -1.72 -3.10
N SER A 107 -21.62 -2.90 -2.89
CA SER A 107 -22.94 -3.07 -2.27
C SER A 107 -22.96 -2.43 -0.88
N TYR A 108 -24.17 -2.02 -0.44
CA TYR A 108 -24.32 -1.51 0.92
C TYR A 108 -23.90 -2.56 1.95
N ASN A 109 -22.98 -2.16 2.82
CA ASN A 109 -22.52 -2.98 3.94
C ASN A 109 -22.55 -2.14 5.22
N PRO A 110 -23.39 -2.48 6.22
CA PRO A 110 -23.51 -1.68 7.45
C PRO A 110 -22.27 -1.68 8.33
N ASP A 111 -21.32 -2.59 8.08
CA ASP A 111 -20.07 -2.71 8.83
C ASP A 111 -18.92 -1.90 8.21
N ILE A 112 -19.15 -1.25 7.06
CA ILE A 112 -18.12 -0.49 6.34
C ILE A 112 -18.55 0.98 6.19
N ALA A 113 -17.81 1.88 6.82
CA ALA A 113 -18.03 3.31 6.68
C ALA A 113 -17.47 3.85 5.33
N PRO A 114 -18.08 4.93 4.80
CA PRO A 114 -19.26 5.62 5.25
C PRO A 114 -20.55 4.88 4.88
N LEU A 115 -21.57 4.96 5.72
CA LEU A 115 -22.85 4.28 5.49
C LEU A 115 -23.75 5.05 4.52
N SER A 116 -23.67 6.37 4.55
CA SER A 116 -24.37 7.29 3.65
C SER A 116 -23.55 8.56 3.45
N ALA A 117 -23.70 9.17 2.29
CA ALA A 117 -23.10 10.45 1.94
C ALA A 117 -23.86 11.07 0.76
N ASP A 118 -23.55 12.32 0.46
CA ASP A 118 -24.08 13.09 -0.67
C ASP A 118 -23.20 12.96 -1.93
N PHE A 119 -22.43 11.88 -2.02
CA PHE A 119 -21.62 11.54 -3.19
C PHE A 119 -21.77 10.07 -3.57
N THR A 120 -21.48 9.75 -4.83
CA THR A 120 -21.48 8.38 -5.36
C THR A 120 -20.35 7.57 -4.71
N PHE A 121 -20.69 6.37 -4.21
CA PHE A 121 -19.71 5.38 -3.77
C PHE A 121 -19.16 4.62 -4.98
N PHE A 122 -18.23 5.23 -5.70
CA PHE A 122 -17.65 4.69 -6.91
C PHE A 122 -17.01 3.33 -6.66
N GLY A 123 -17.56 2.27 -7.27
CA GLY A 123 -17.04 0.91 -7.16
C GLY A 123 -15.88 0.65 -8.12
N GLY A 124 -15.03 -0.30 -7.76
CA GLY A 124 -13.93 -0.77 -8.60
C GLY A 124 -12.53 -0.41 -8.10
N LEU A 125 -11.56 -0.64 -8.98
CA LEU A 125 -10.14 -0.31 -8.76
C LEU A 125 -9.89 1.14 -9.20
N TYR A 126 -10.31 2.09 -8.38
CA TYR A 126 -10.31 3.51 -8.74
C TYR A 126 -8.98 4.23 -8.45
N ARG A 127 -7.97 3.48 -7.97
CA ARG A 127 -6.58 3.92 -7.78
C ARG A 127 -5.62 2.87 -8.34
N ASP A 128 -4.34 3.18 -8.30
CA ASP A 128 -3.29 2.33 -8.85
C ASP A 128 -3.14 0.99 -8.10
N VAL A 129 -2.75 -0.02 -8.87
CA VAL A 129 -2.38 -1.35 -8.37
C VAL A 129 -1.04 -1.73 -8.99
N TYR A 130 -0.09 -2.14 -8.14
CA TYR A 130 1.27 -2.45 -8.58
C TYR A 130 1.95 -3.54 -7.76
N LEU A 131 2.99 -4.15 -8.32
CA LEU A 131 3.86 -5.08 -7.62
C LEU A 131 5.07 -4.34 -7.03
N VAL A 132 5.42 -4.67 -5.80
CA VAL A 132 6.64 -4.22 -5.13
C VAL A 132 7.53 -5.41 -4.84
N TYR A 133 8.77 -5.33 -5.30
CA TYR A 133 9.79 -6.33 -5.05
C TYR A 133 10.76 -5.80 -4.00
N THR A 134 11.02 -6.59 -2.97
CA THR A 134 11.89 -6.18 -1.87
C THR A 134 12.90 -7.25 -1.52
N SER A 135 13.96 -6.84 -0.80
CA SER A 135 14.85 -7.75 -0.11
C SER A 135 14.11 -8.50 1.00
N PRO A 136 14.61 -9.67 1.45
CA PRO A 136 13.98 -10.41 2.54
C PRO A 136 14.01 -9.65 3.88
N VAL A 137 14.94 -8.73 4.06
CA VAL A 137 14.96 -7.77 5.18
C VAL A 137 14.68 -6.40 4.62
N GLN A 138 13.63 -5.75 5.11
CA GLN A 138 13.07 -4.58 4.45
C GLN A 138 12.32 -3.65 5.40
N LEU A 139 12.06 -2.44 4.95
CA LEU A 139 10.99 -1.60 5.50
C LEU A 139 9.65 -2.29 5.27
N SER A 140 8.81 -2.33 6.31
CA SER A 140 7.57 -3.10 6.28
C SER A 140 6.51 -2.43 5.40
N THR A 141 6.20 -3.02 4.26
CA THR A 141 5.15 -2.58 3.33
C THR A 141 3.74 -2.99 3.79
N THR A 142 3.64 -3.97 4.70
CA THR A 142 2.36 -4.51 5.19
C THR A 142 1.85 -3.83 6.46
N HIS A 143 2.61 -2.88 7.02
CA HIS A 143 2.13 -2.09 8.16
C HIS A 143 1.18 -1.00 7.66
N TYR A 144 -0.11 -1.30 7.64
CA TYR A 144 -1.20 -0.45 7.09
C TYR A 144 -0.95 0.03 5.64
N ALA A 145 -0.25 -0.77 4.83
CA ALA A 145 0.18 -0.39 3.47
C ALA A 145 0.89 0.97 3.39
N SER A 146 1.56 1.36 4.47
CA SER A 146 2.33 2.60 4.56
C SER A 146 3.77 2.40 4.08
N SER A 147 4.54 3.49 4.04
CA SER A 147 5.99 3.45 3.77
C SER A 147 6.80 2.68 4.82
N GLY A 148 6.18 2.29 5.94
CA GLY A 148 6.86 1.70 7.10
C GLY A 148 7.62 2.74 7.95
N VAL A 149 7.52 4.03 7.63
CA VAL A 149 8.15 5.13 8.36
C VAL A 149 7.11 6.15 8.75
N TYR A 150 7.06 6.48 10.03
CA TYR A 150 6.14 7.48 10.60
C TYR A 150 6.94 8.59 11.26
N LEU A 151 6.60 9.82 10.97
CA LEU A 151 7.28 11.00 11.49
C LEU A 151 6.36 11.73 12.48
N LYS A 152 6.95 12.18 13.57
CA LYS A 152 6.27 13.00 14.57
C LYS A 152 7.20 14.13 15.03
N THR A 153 6.75 15.37 14.91
CA THR A 153 7.40 16.49 15.60
C THR A 153 7.09 16.37 17.08
N VAL A 154 8.10 16.19 17.91
CA VAL A 154 8.00 16.03 19.36
C VAL A 154 7.99 17.39 20.06
N GLY A 155 8.84 18.30 19.57
CA GLY A 155 8.93 19.67 20.07
C GLY A 155 9.48 20.59 19.01
N ILE A 156 9.13 21.87 19.07
CA ILE A 156 9.62 22.89 18.18
C ILE A 156 9.78 24.23 18.91
N THR A 157 10.92 24.84 18.69
CA THR A 157 11.27 26.20 19.12
C THR A 157 11.90 26.94 17.93
N ASP A 158 12.25 28.20 18.09
CA ASP A 158 12.98 28.92 17.03
C ASP A 158 14.42 28.41 16.87
N ALA A 159 15.00 27.85 17.94
CA ALA A 159 16.36 27.34 17.94
C ALA A 159 16.46 25.92 17.39
N GLN A 160 15.45 25.07 17.61
CA GLN A 160 15.48 23.67 17.20
C GLN A 160 14.11 23.05 17.07
N ALA A 161 14.01 22.01 16.24
CA ALA A 161 12.89 21.08 16.19
C ALA A 161 13.38 19.67 16.50
N GLU A 162 12.64 18.95 17.33
CA GLU A 162 12.86 17.53 17.62
C GLU A 162 11.85 16.69 16.82
N VAL A 163 12.38 15.75 16.03
CA VAL A 163 11.60 14.85 15.16
C VAL A 163 11.87 13.41 15.58
N CYS A 164 10.82 12.67 15.89
CA CYS A 164 10.88 11.24 16.08
C CYS A 164 10.47 10.53 14.78
N ALA A 165 11.37 9.72 14.23
CA ALA A 165 11.07 8.80 13.15
C ALA A 165 10.86 7.40 13.74
N LYS A 166 9.67 6.82 13.53
CA LYS A 166 9.35 5.44 13.90
C LYS A 166 9.33 4.59 12.64
N THR A 167 10.29 3.67 12.55
CA THR A 167 10.50 2.82 11.37
C THR A 167 10.14 1.38 11.69
N PHE A 168 9.40 0.73 10.81
CA PHE A 168 9.03 -0.68 10.92
C PHE A 168 9.86 -1.53 9.97
N LEU A 169 10.50 -2.57 10.50
CA LEU A 169 11.29 -3.53 9.73
C LEU A 169 10.65 -4.92 9.78
N SER A 170 10.84 -5.68 8.70
CA SER A 170 10.48 -7.08 8.62
C SER A 170 11.67 -7.91 8.14
N ASN A 171 11.81 -9.13 8.68
CA ASN A 171 12.84 -10.09 8.30
C ASN A 171 12.19 -11.41 7.90
N ALA A 172 12.17 -11.72 6.62
CA ALA A 172 11.64 -12.98 6.10
C ALA A 172 12.66 -14.14 6.09
N LEU A 173 13.91 -13.88 6.50
CA LEU A 173 14.95 -14.91 6.60
C LEU A 173 14.71 -15.82 7.80
N LYS A 174 15.30 -17.01 7.74
CA LYS A 174 15.31 -17.99 8.85
C LYS A 174 16.40 -17.71 9.90
N SER A 175 17.13 -16.60 9.79
CA SER A 175 18.19 -16.18 10.70
C SER A 175 17.97 -14.75 11.19
N ASN A 176 18.42 -14.48 12.43
CA ASN A 176 18.42 -13.13 12.97
C ASN A 176 19.37 -12.24 12.16
N GLN A 177 18.99 -10.99 11.97
CA GLN A 177 19.77 -10.02 11.23
C GLN A 177 20.15 -8.82 12.09
N ALA A 178 21.45 -8.62 12.23
CA ALA A 178 22.00 -7.40 12.83
C ALA A 178 22.29 -6.37 11.72
N LEU A 179 21.68 -5.19 11.84
CA LEU A 179 21.68 -4.15 10.84
C LEU A 179 22.08 -2.82 11.43
N ILE A 180 22.46 -1.88 10.58
CA ILE A 180 22.50 -0.46 10.91
C ILE A 180 21.28 0.18 10.23
N LEU A 181 20.38 0.73 11.04
CA LEU A 181 19.26 1.53 10.56
C LEU A 181 19.70 2.99 10.53
N GLU A 182 19.87 3.52 9.34
CA GLU A 182 20.16 4.93 9.13
C GLU A 182 18.88 5.67 8.76
N THR A 183 18.66 6.79 9.41
CA THR A 183 17.52 7.70 9.16
C THR A 183 18.09 9.09 8.99
N GLU A 184 17.84 9.70 7.85
CA GLU A 184 18.29 11.04 7.51
C GLU A 184 17.10 11.98 7.36
N ILE A 185 17.30 13.24 7.72
CA ILE A 185 16.40 14.34 7.34
C ILE A 185 17.17 15.23 6.37
N LEU A 186 16.56 15.48 5.23
CA LEU A 186 17.12 16.33 4.18
C LEU A 186 16.34 17.65 4.13
N ASP A 187 17.02 18.73 3.76
CA ASP A 187 16.38 20.00 3.43
C ASP A 187 15.82 19.98 1.98
N ALA A 188 15.18 21.06 1.56
CA ALA A 188 14.59 21.18 0.22
C ALA A 188 15.63 21.12 -0.91
N ASP A 189 16.91 21.39 -0.61
CA ASP A 189 18.01 21.32 -1.56
C ASP A 189 18.70 19.94 -1.56
N GLY A 190 18.22 19.01 -0.73
CA GLY A 190 18.76 17.66 -0.59
C GLY A 190 19.97 17.55 0.34
N ASN A 191 20.31 18.60 1.10
CA ASN A 191 21.38 18.54 2.06
C ASN A 191 20.91 17.88 3.35
N ARG A 192 21.74 17.03 3.93
CA ARG A 192 21.43 16.35 5.19
C ARG A 192 21.52 17.32 6.37
N VAL A 193 20.39 17.52 7.05
CA VAL A 193 20.29 18.39 8.24
C VAL A 193 20.27 17.61 9.54
N ALA A 194 19.92 16.33 9.51
CA ALA A 194 20.01 15.44 10.66
C ALA A 194 20.25 13.99 10.22
N LEU A 195 20.91 13.20 11.08
CA LEU A 195 21.20 11.79 10.87
C LEU A 195 21.07 11.03 12.20
N SER A 196 20.46 9.86 12.16
CA SER A 196 20.53 8.86 13.20
C SER A 196 20.97 7.53 12.60
N ALA A 197 22.01 6.90 13.17
CA ALA A 197 22.46 5.56 12.81
C ALA A 197 22.41 4.67 14.06
N LYS A 198 21.58 3.62 14.01
CA LYS A 198 21.37 2.70 15.14
C LYS A 198 21.64 1.27 14.74
N LYS A 199 22.37 0.54 15.60
CA LYS A 199 22.43 -0.91 15.49
C LYS A 199 21.11 -1.50 15.95
N VAL A 200 20.45 -2.26 15.09
CA VAL A 200 19.18 -2.92 15.36
C VAL A 200 19.29 -4.42 15.05
N ASN A 201 18.49 -5.22 15.74
CA ASN A 201 18.42 -6.66 15.49
C ASN A 201 16.96 -7.03 15.22
N VAL A 202 16.73 -7.68 14.07
CA VAL A 202 15.41 -8.17 13.67
C VAL A 202 15.50 -9.70 13.63
N LYS A 203 14.73 -10.37 14.49
CA LYS A 203 14.81 -11.83 14.59
C LYS A 203 14.24 -12.50 13.33
N ALA A 204 14.59 -13.76 13.16
CA ALA A 204 14.09 -14.60 12.09
C ALA A 204 12.55 -14.61 12.04
N GLY A 205 11.98 -14.31 10.88
CA GLY A 205 10.53 -14.33 10.66
C GLY A 205 9.74 -13.20 11.32
N GLU A 206 10.39 -12.26 12.02
CA GLU A 206 9.69 -11.11 12.62
C GLU A 206 9.16 -10.17 11.56
N LYS A 207 7.94 -9.66 11.81
CA LYS A 207 7.26 -8.68 10.93
C LYS A 207 6.89 -7.43 11.73
N ASN A 208 7.00 -6.28 11.09
CA ASN A 208 6.56 -4.98 11.63
C ASN A 208 7.20 -4.64 12.99
N VAL A 209 8.50 -4.90 13.14
CA VAL A 209 9.26 -4.54 14.35
C VAL A 209 9.59 -3.07 14.33
N ALA A 210 9.15 -2.33 15.35
CA ALA A 210 9.32 -0.88 15.43
C ALA A 210 10.67 -0.49 16.03
N PHE A 211 11.32 0.49 15.40
CA PHE A 211 12.51 1.18 15.90
C PHE A 211 12.29 2.69 15.85
N GLU A 212 12.74 3.40 16.88
CA GLU A 212 12.58 4.86 16.96
C GLU A 212 13.93 5.55 16.93
N ALA A 213 13.98 6.65 16.18
CA ALA A 213 15.11 7.57 16.11
C ALA A 213 14.63 8.99 16.44
N LEU A 214 15.21 9.60 17.47
CA LEU A 214 15.00 11.01 17.78
C LEU A 214 16.13 11.82 17.12
N MET A 215 15.77 12.84 16.36
CA MET A 215 16.69 13.68 15.61
C MET A 215 16.35 15.15 15.87
N THR A 216 17.38 16.01 15.78
CA THR A 216 17.22 17.46 15.99
C THR A 216 17.60 18.21 14.73
N ILE A 217 16.73 19.11 14.30
CA ILE A 217 17.00 20.09 13.23
C ILE A 217 17.30 21.42 13.92
N ALA A 218 18.49 21.97 13.68
CA ALA A 218 18.85 23.29 14.19
C ALA A 218 18.21 24.40 13.33
N GLN A 219 17.70 25.45 13.96
CA GLN A 219 17.09 26.62 13.31
C GLN A 219 16.09 26.20 12.21
N PRO A 220 15.03 25.44 12.56
CA PRO A 220 14.14 24.86 11.57
C PRO A 220 13.39 25.95 10.81
N LYS A 221 13.31 25.80 9.50
CA LYS A 221 12.37 26.55 8.66
C LYS A 221 10.98 25.97 8.88
N ARG A 222 10.08 26.78 9.41
CA ARG A 222 8.71 26.33 9.68
C ARG A 222 7.87 26.40 8.42
N TRP A 223 7.01 25.43 8.24
CA TRP A 223 5.98 25.50 7.21
C TRP A 223 4.95 26.59 7.58
N ASP A 224 4.61 27.39 6.61
CA ASP A 224 3.57 28.41 6.66
C ASP A 224 2.90 28.49 5.29
N VAL A 225 1.66 29.04 5.20
CA VAL A 225 0.94 29.20 3.92
C VAL A 225 1.71 30.10 2.95
N ASP A 226 2.40 31.10 3.47
CA ASP A 226 3.20 32.06 2.67
C ASP A 226 4.63 31.52 2.43
N SER A 227 5.06 30.51 3.20
CA SER A 227 6.36 29.88 3.11
C SER A 227 6.25 28.37 3.37
N PRO A 228 5.74 27.58 2.42
CA PRO A 228 5.46 26.15 2.57
C PRO A 228 6.73 25.30 2.47
N TYR A 229 7.67 25.48 3.39
CA TYR A 229 8.93 24.77 3.42
C TYR A 229 8.75 23.35 3.97
N LEU A 230 9.34 22.37 3.27
CA LEU A 230 9.34 20.94 3.66
C LEU A 230 10.77 20.42 3.81
N TYR A 231 10.92 19.47 4.73
CA TYR A 231 12.10 18.64 4.88
C TYR A 231 11.85 17.24 4.32
#